data_257d7ff6f320d7a90d932699bc33389d
#
_entry.id   257d7ff6f320d7a90d932699bc33389d
#
_cell.length_a   1.000
_cell.length_b   1.000
_cell.length_c   1.000
_cell.angle_alpha   90.00
_cell.angle_beta   90.00
_cell.angle_gamma   90.00
#
_symmetry.space_group_name_H-M   'P 1'
#
loop_
_entity.id
_entity.type
_entity.pdbx_description
1 polymer ?
#
loop_
_entity_poly.entity_id
_entity_poly.type
_entity_poly.pdbx_seq_one_letter_code
_entity_poly.pdbx_strand_id
1 'polypeptide(L)'
;MIIWVDIDEVIAETLDFVLKFHDYQIAWKPLKREQFSSYYIPNIPGYEDISKEQAVSFFTDGMRYSAEHWGIQPVLWTKEVLKQAKKQGHTLYAITARGPLVQPATEKRIKDYYPSIFEEVIFCNYHDTTKPQFTKEEMCQKYWIQLMIDDNLEYARAIAKSNIRVLLIDNPRNQEYSPEKDPLITKVKNRSEIHFDK
;
A
#
# COMPACT_ATOMS: atom_id res chain seq x y z
N MET A 1 15.02 -11.84 -8.78
CA MET A 1 13.93 -12.11 -7.81
C MET A 1 12.59 -11.65 -8.37
N ILE A 2 11.49 -12.24 -7.88
CA ILE A 2 10.15 -11.73 -8.10
C ILE A 2 9.78 -10.88 -6.88
N ILE A 3 9.48 -9.61 -7.12
CA ILE A 3 9.26 -8.61 -6.08
C ILE A 3 7.84 -8.07 -6.22
N TRP A 4 7.09 -8.04 -5.14
CA TRP A 4 5.80 -7.39 -5.07
C TRP A 4 5.87 -6.08 -4.32
N VAL A 5 5.12 -5.12 -4.79
CA VAL A 5 5.13 -3.75 -4.28
C VAL A 5 3.70 -3.31 -4.03
N ASP A 6 3.37 -2.96 -2.81
CA ASP A 6 2.09 -2.33 -2.50
C ASP A 6 1.96 -0.96 -3.16
N ILE A 7 0.74 -0.48 -3.32
CA ILE A 7 0.47 0.79 -3.97
C ILE A 7 0.38 1.92 -2.96
N ASP A 8 -0.54 1.80 -1.98
CA ASP A 8 -0.87 2.88 -1.07
C ASP A 8 0.26 3.13 -0.06
N GLU A 9 0.73 4.36 0.06
CA GLU A 9 1.84 4.79 0.93
C GLU A 9 3.22 4.18 0.58
N VAL A 10 3.28 3.32 -0.43
CA VAL A 10 4.54 2.74 -0.92
C VAL A 10 4.97 3.38 -2.24
N ILE A 11 4.08 3.43 -3.23
CA ILE A 11 4.34 4.05 -4.53
C ILE A 11 3.38 5.20 -4.84
N ALA A 12 2.33 5.39 -4.04
CA ALA A 12 1.33 6.44 -4.18
C ALA A 12 1.06 7.12 -2.84
N GLU A 13 1.12 8.44 -2.79
CA GLU A 13 0.83 9.27 -1.61
C GLU A 13 -0.69 9.40 -1.43
N THR A 14 -1.34 8.27 -1.15
CA THR A 14 -2.81 8.17 -1.13
C THR A 14 -3.41 8.87 0.05
N LEU A 15 -2.86 8.67 1.25
CA LEU A 15 -3.42 9.23 2.48
C LEU A 15 -3.40 10.76 2.48
N ASP A 16 -2.30 11.36 2.07
CA ASP A 16 -2.18 12.82 2.03
C ASP A 16 -3.19 13.45 1.07
N PHE A 17 -3.40 12.80 -0.08
CA PHE A 17 -4.41 13.26 -1.01
C PHE A 17 -5.83 13.11 -0.46
N VAL A 18 -6.17 11.95 0.13
CA VAL A 18 -7.50 11.67 0.68
C VAL A 18 -7.83 12.62 1.84
N LEU A 19 -6.87 12.85 2.74
CA LEU A 19 -7.03 13.82 3.82
C LEU A 19 -7.32 15.23 3.28
N LYS A 20 -6.54 15.67 2.29
CA LYS A 20 -6.73 16.99 1.67
C LYS A 20 -8.06 17.09 0.92
N PHE A 21 -8.47 16.02 0.23
CA PHE A 21 -9.75 15.96 -0.48
C PHE A 21 -10.94 16.16 0.48
N HIS A 22 -10.85 15.61 1.67
CA HIS A 22 -11.87 15.75 2.73
C HIS A 22 -11.62 16.93 3.69
N ASP A 23 -10.77 17.89 3.31
CA ASP A 23 -10.41 19.05 4.15
C ASP A 23 -9.94 18.65 5.56
N TYR A 24 -9.16 17.55 5.64
CA TYR A 24 -8.65 16.98 6.90
C TYR A 24 -9.75 16.63 7.92
N GLN A 25 -10.90 16.14 7.45
CA GLN A 25 -12.03 15.75 8.29
C GLN A 25 -12.62 14.40 7.87
N ILE A 26 -13.13 13.66 8.83
CA ILE A 26 -14.01 12.50 8.62
C ILE A 26 -15.23 12.63 9.54
N ALA A 27 -16.45 12.58 9.00
CA ALA A 27 -17.69 12.74 9.73
C ALA A 27 -17.65 13.96 10.69
N TRP A 28 -17.15 15.11 10.18
CA TRP A 28 -17.02 16.38 10.91
C TRP A 28 -15.95 16.40 12.00
N LYS A 29 -15.17 15.32 12.19
CA LYS A 29 -14.04 15.25 13.10
C LYS A 29 -12.74 15.60 12.36
N PRO A 30 -11.90 16.50 12.92
CA PRO A 30 -10.57 16.77 12.36
C PRO A 30 -9.75 15.49 12.33
N LEU A 31 -9.05 15.21 11.23
CA LEU A 31 -8.19 14.04 11.08
C LEU A 31 -6.92 14.42 10.33
N LYS A 32 -5.79 14.35 11.01
CA LYS A 32 -4.46 14.63 10.44
C LYS A 32 -3.67 13.35 10.24
N ARG A 33 -2.65 13.41 9.38
CA ARG A 33 -1.79 12.27 9.07
C ARG A 33 -1.18 11.61 10.31
N GLU A 34 -0.73 12.41 11.27
CA GLU A 34 -0.07 11.92 12.49
C GLU A 34 -1.02 11.14 13.41
N GLN A 35 -2.33 11.37 13.28
CA GLN A 35 -3.36 10.65 14.02
C GLN A 35 -3.68 9.28 13.42
N PHE A 36 -3.25 9.02 12.19
CA PHE A 36 -3.46 7.74 11.51
C PHE A 36 -2.58 6.64 12.08
N SER A 37 -2.88 6.20 13.30
CA SER A 37 -2.15 5.14 14.01
C SER A 37 -2.66 3.72 13.72
N SER A 38 -3.75 3.60 12.95
CA SER A 38 -4.33 2.30 12.53
C SER A 38 -4.77 2.34 11.07
N TYR A 39 -4.73 1.19 10.40
CA TYR A 39 -5.31 0.98 9.06
C TYR A 39 -6.85 0.93 9.09
N TYR A 40 -7.43 0.69 10.24
CA TYR A 40 -8.86 0.71 10.45
C TYR A 40 -9.23 1.93 11.30
N ILE A 41 -9.87 2.93 10.69
CA ILE A 41 -10.16 4.23 11.33
C ILE A 41 -10.86 4.11 12.70
N PRO A 42 -11.86 3.22 12.89
CA PRO A 42 -12.48 3.04 14.22
C PRO A 42 -11.51 2.58 15.32
N ASN A 43 -10.32 2.08 14.99
CA ASN A 43 -9.30 1.74 15.98
C ASN A 43 -8.42 2.94 16.37
N ILE A 44 -8.61 4.09 15.73
CA ILE A 44 -7.88 5.32 16.08
C ILE A 44 -8.59 5.95 17.28
N PRO A 45 -7.87 6.28 18.37
CA PRO A 45 -8.46 6.91 19.54
C PRO A 45 -9.26 8.17 19.21
N GLY A 46 -10.52 8.22 19.63
CA GLY A 46 -11.46 9.32 19.35
C GLY A 46 -12.27 9.17 18.04
N TYR A 47 -12.11 8.05 17.31
CA TYR A 47 -12.83 7.77 16.05
C TYR A 47 -13.60 6.44 16.10
N GLU A 48 -13.85 5.90 17.28
CA GLU A 48 -14.52 4.61 17.52
C GLU A 48 -15.97 4.58 17.00
N ASP A 49 -16.59 5.74 16.84
CA ASP A 49 -17.95 5.92 16.31
C ASP A 49 -18.02 6.01 14.78
N ILE A 50 -16.88 6.04 14.09
CA ILE A 50 -16.84 6.02 12.63
C ILE A 50 -17.20 4.63 12.15
N SER A 51 -18.25 4.50 11.33
CA SER A 51 -18.64 3.20 10.79
C SER A 51 -17.65 2.68 9.76
N LYS A 52 -17.67 1.36 9.51
CA LYS A 52 -16.86 0.75 8.45
C LYS A 52 -17.17 1.38 7.09
N GLU A 53 -18.43 1.63 6.80
CA GLU A 53 -18.89 2.24 5.55
C GLU A 53 -18.34 3.66 5.39
N GLN A 54 -18.36 4.47 6.45
CA GLN A 54 -17.77 5.81 6.45
C GLN A 54 -16.25 5.76 6.22
N ALA A 55 -15.55 4.83 6.86
CA ALA A 55 -14.13 4.65 6.68
C ALA A 55 -13.77 4.22 5.24
N VAL A 56 -14.53 3.29 4.66
CA VAL A 56 -14.35 2.85 3.27
C VAL A 56 -14.66 3.99 2.29
N SER A 57 -15.78 4.70 2.49
CA SER A 57 -16.18 5.82 1.64
C SER A 57 -15.13 6.93 1.67
N PHE A 58 -14.58 7.25 2.84
CA PHE A 58 -13.52 8.24 3.00
C PHE A 58 -12.35 8.00 2.03
N PHE A 59 -11.85 6.78 1.93
CA PHE A 59 -10.79 6.45 0.99
C PHE A 59 -11.29 6.37 -0.46
N THR A 60 -12.40 5.69 -0.69
CA THR A 60 -12.91 5.42 -2.04
C THR A 60 -13.28 6.71 -2.77
N ASP A 61 -13.91 7.66 -2.10
CA ASP A 61 -14.35 8.93 -2.70
C ASP A 61 -13.14 9.78 -3.12
N GLY A 62 -12.13 9.90 -2.27
CA GLY A 62 -10.89 10.58 -2.59
C GLY A 62 -10.17 9.92 -3.77
N MET A 63 -10.06 8.58 -3.77
CA MET A 63 -9.40 7.85 -4.87
C MET A 63 -10.16 8.02 -6.19
N ARG A 64 -11.50 7.97 -6.19
CA ARG A 64 -12.33 8.19 -7.38
C ARG A 64 -12.14 9.60 -7.92
N TYR A 65 -12.23 10.61 -7.06
CA TYR A 65 -11.98 11.99 -7.45
C TYR A 65 -10.57 12.16 -8.06
N SER A 66 -9.57 11.54 -7.46
CA SER A 66 -8.19 11.60 -7.96
C SER A 66 -8.01 11.00 -9.35
N ALA A 67 -8.90 10.08 -9.77
CA ALA A 67 -8.86 9.46 -11.09
C ALA A 67 -9.06 10.48 -12.20
N GLU A 68 -9.96 11.43 -11.98
CA GLU A 68 -10.34 12.45 -12.95
C GLU A 68 -9.43 13.69 -12.87
N HIS A 69 -8.85 13.95 -11.69
CA HIS A 69 -8.17 15.20 -11.36
C HIS A 69 -6.66 15.07 -11.06
N TRP A 70 -6.04 13.91 -11.32
CA TRP A 70 -4.59 13.69 -11.17
C TRP A 70 -4.02 14.06 -9.77
N GLY A 71 -4.77 13.79 -8.72
CA GLY A 71 -4.46 14.27 -7.37
C GLY A 71 -3.38 13.48 -6.62
N ILE A 72 -3.44 12.14 -6.63
CA ILE A 72 -2.49 11.29 -5.87
C ILE A 72 -1.13 11.30 -6.57
N GLN A 73 -0.10 11.76 -5.88
CA GLN A 73 1.25 11.85 -6.40
C GLN A 73 2.02 10.52 -6.21
N PRO A 74 3.04 10.25 -7.06
CA PRO A 74 3.92 9.12 -6.84
C PRO A 74 4.89 9.39 -5.69
N VAL A 75 5.23 8.37 -4.92
CA VAL A 75 6.34 8.43 -3.97
C VAL A 75 7.65 8.41 -4.76
N LEU A 76 8.28 9.57 -4.89
CA LEU A 76 9.41 9.77 -5.84
C LEU A 76 10.61 8.90 -5.54
N TRP A 77 11.01 8.74 -4.26
CA TRP A 77 12.17 7.94 -3.90
C TRP A 77 11.96 6.44 -4.19
N THR A 78 10.74 5.92 -4.02
CA THR A 78 10.40 4.53 -4.35
C THR A 78 10.53 4.30 -5.86
N LYS A 79 10.11 5.26 -6.68
CA LYS A 79 10.23 5.16 -8.14
C LYS A 79 11.67 4.91 -8.59
N GLU A 80 12.64 5.62 -8.03
CA GLU A 80 14.06 5.44 -8.39
C GLU A 80 14.60 4.07 -7.93
N VAL A 81 14.21 3.63 -6.74
CA VAL A 81 14.56 2.29 -6.24
C VAL A 81 14.00 1.19 -7.13
N LEU A 82 12.74 1.28 -7.55
CA LEU A 82 12.10 0.27 -8.41
C LEU A 82 12.71 0.25 -9.82
N LYS A 83 13.08 1.40 -10.37
CA LYS A 83 13.82 1.46 -11.64
C LYS A 83 15.17 0.75 -11.54
N GLN A 84 15.87 0.91 -10.41
CA GLN A 84 17.13 0.21 -10.17
C GLN A 84 16.92 -1.29 -10.06
N ALA A 85 15.92 -1.76 -9.32
CA ALA A 85 15.57 -3.17 -9.22
C ALA A 85 15.29 -3.78 -10.61
N LYS A 86 14.52 -3.08 -11.45
CA LYS A 86 14.25 -3.52 -12.83
C LYS A 86 15.53 -3.64 -13.66
N LYS A 87 16.45 -2.65 -13.56
CA LYS A 87 17.76 -2.70 -14.24
C LYS A 87 18.65 -3.85 -13.76
N GLN A 88 18.49 -4.28 -12.50
CA GLN A 88 19.20 -5.44 -11.95
C GLN A 88 18.58 -6.78 -12.38
N GLY A 89 17.55 -6.76 -13.22
CA GLY A 89 16.88 -7.96 -13.75
C GLY A 89 15.84 -8.57 -12.81
N HIS A 90 15.32 -7.81 -11.85
CA HIS A 90 14.20 -8.25 -11.02
C HIS A 90 12.88 -8.09 -11.77
N THR A 91 11.93 -8.98 -11.49
CA THR A 91 10.55 -8.94 -11.99
C THR A 91 9.68 -8.27 -10.92
N LEU A 92 8.98 -7.21 -11.28
CA LEU A 92 8.16 -6.46 -10.33
C LEU A 92 6.68 -6.53 -10.68
N TYR A 93 5.86 -6.73 -9.66
CA TYR A 93 4.40 -6.65 -9.73
C TYR A 93 3.91 -5.62 -8.73
N ALA A 94 2.91 -4.82 -9.12
CA ALA A 94 2.17 -4.01 -8.16
C ALA A 94 1.01 -4.83 -7.58
N ILE A 95 0.78 -4.74 -6.27
CA ILE A 95 -0.35 -5.41 -5.62
C ILE A 95 -1.12 -4.42 -4.75
N THR A 96 -2.44 -4.56 -4.69
CA THR A 96 -3.25 -3.66 -3.89
C THR A 96 -4.52 -4.31 -3.36
N ALA A 97 -4.96 -3.85 -2.19
CA ALA A 97 -6.27 -4.16 -1.63
C ALA A 97 -7.43 -3.39 -2.29
N ARG A 98 -7.14 -2.43 -3.16
CA ARG A 98 -8.14 -1.60 -3.85
C ARG A 98 -9.16 -2.45 -4.60
N GLY A 99 -10.41 -2.00 -4.59
CA GLY A 99 -11.51 -2.65 -5.30
C GLY A 99 -11.68 -2.17 -6.74
N PRO A 100 -12.64 -2.78 -7.47
CA PRO A 100 -12.84 -2.56 -8.91
C PRO A 100 -13.28 -1.14 -9.27
N LEU A 101 -13.91 -0.42 -8.36
CA LEU A 101 -14.37 0.97 -8.61
C LEU A 101 -13.22 1.93 -8.94
N VAL A 102 -12.03 1.66 -8.42
CA VAL A 102 -10.83 2.49 -8.63
C VAL A 102 -9.77 1.81 -9.49
N GLN A 103 -10.06 0.60 -9.99
CA GLN A 103 -9.12 -0.17 -10.81
C GLN A 103 -8.66 0.58 -12.06
N PRO A 104 -9.54 1.12 -12.94
CA PRO A 104 -9.10 1.79 -14.16
C PRO A 104 -8.19 2.99 -13.88
N ALA A 105 -8.52 3.75 -12.82
CA ALA A 105 -7.72 4.89 -12.40
C ALA A 105 -6.35 4.47 -11.86
N THR A 106 -6.31 3.36 -11.12
CA THR A 106 -5.08 2.81 -10.56
C THR A 106 -4.15 2.32 -11.68
N GLU A 107 -4.65 1.53 -12.62
CA GLU A 107 -3.89 1.03 -13.77
C GLU A 107 -3.34 2.17 -14.62
N LYS A 108 -4.18 3.15 -14.93
CA LYS A 108 -3.73 4.34 -15.67
C LYS A 108 -2.61 5.05 -14.95
N ARG A 109 -2.72 5.28 -13.65
CA ARG A 109 -1.71 5.97 -12.84
C ARG A 109 -0.40 5.21 -12.77
N ILE A 110 -0.46 3.88 -12.59
CA ILE A 110 0.73 3.02 -12.64
C ILE A 110 1.42 3.15 -14.00
N LYS A 111 0.68 3.09 -15.09
CA LYS A 111 1.22 3.26 -16.43
C LYS A 111 1.88 4.62 -16.65
N ASP A 112 1.29 5.69 -16.13
CA ASP A 112 1.77 7.05 -16.34
C ASP A 112 2.99 7.39 -15.46
N TYR A 113 2.98 6.98 -14.20
CA TYR A 113 4.08 7.31 -13.27
C TYR A 113 5.20 6.27 -13.23
N TYR A 114 4.89 5.00 -13.55
CA TYR A 114 5.80 3.86 -13.48
C TYR A 114 5.88 3.09 -14.81
N PRO A 115 6.12 3.77 -15.94
CA PRO A 115 6.11 3.13 -17.26
C PRO A 115 7.14 2.01 -17.31
N SER A 116 6.71 0.81 -17.74
CA SER A 116 7.56 -0.37 -17.93
C SER A 116 8.28 -0.88 -16.67
N ILE A 117 7.84 -0.48 -15.48
CA ILE A 117 8.40 -0.98 -14.21
C ILE A 117 7.72 -2.28 -13.80
N PHE A 118 6.42 -2.32 -13.79
CA PHE A 118 5.64 -3.48 -13.38
C PHE A 118 5.20 -4.33 -14.56
N GLU A 119 5.19 -5.66 -14.37
CA GLU A 119 4.64 -6.61 -15.34
C GLU A 119 3.10 -6.56 -15.33
N GLU A 120 2.52 -6.46 -14.12
CA GLU A 120 1.07 -6.48 -13.91
C GLU A 120 0.71 -5.73 -12.64
N VAL A 121 -0.55 -5.27 -12.55
CA VAL A 121 -1.17 -4.76 -11.33
C VAL A 121 -2.20 -5.76 -10.84
N ILE A 122 -2.03 -6.29 -9.63
CA ILE A 122 -2.86 -7.34 -9.04
C ILE A 122 -3.79 -6.73 -8.00
N PHE A 123 -5.09 -6.93 -8.18
CA PHE A 123 -6.14 -6.44 -7.30
C PHE A 123 -6.66 -7.55 -6.40
N CYS A 124 -6.53 -7.40 -5.09
CA CYS A 124 -7.03 -8.37 -4.10
C CYS A 124 -8.52 -8.20 -3.77
N ASN A 125 -9.14 -7.10 -4.17
CA ASN A 125 -10.58 -6.82 -4.03
C ASN A 125 -11.14 -6.94 -2.61
N TYR A 126 -10.40 -6.57 -1.56
CA TYR A 126 -10.79 -6.77 -0.15
C TYR A 126 -12.14 -6.16 0.25
N HIS A 127 -12.63 -5.20 -0.51
CA HIS A 127 -13.87 -4.50 -0.19
C HIS A 127 -14.99 -4.76 -1.20
N ASP A 128 -14.80 -5.72 -2.11
CA ASP A 128 -15.79 -6.07 -3.13
C ASP A 128 -16.37 -7.46 -2.87
N THR A 129 -17.62 -7.51 -2.40
CA THR A 129 -18.35 -8.77 -2.17
C THR A 129 -18.86 -9.41 -3.45
N THR A 130 -18.77 -8.75 -4.60
CA THR A 130 -19.26 -9.25 -5.90
C THR A 130 -18.20 -10.00 -6.69
N LYS A 131 -16.93 -9.92 -6.28
CA LYS A 131 -15.80 -10.61 -6.92
C LYS A 131 -15.06 -11.51 -5.92
N PRO A 132 -14.34 -12.53 -6.40
CA PRO A 132 -13.45 -13.28 -5.54
C PRO A 132 -12.46 -12.36 -4.81
N GLN A 133 -12.40 -12.51 -3.50
CA GLN A 133 -11.43 -11.82 -2.66
C GLN A 133 -10.24 -12.75 -2.43
N PHE A 134 -9.04 -12.20 -2.51
CA PHE A 134 -7.80 -12.92 -2.24
C PHE A 134 -6.99 -12.18 -1.19
N THR A 135 -6.36 -12.90 -0.28
CA THR A 135 -5.37 -12.28 0.59
C THR A 135 -4.07 -12.01 -0.18
N LYS A 136 -3.33 -10.99 0.23
CA LYS A 136 -1.98 -10.76 -0.33
C LYS A 136 -1.10 -12.00 -0.13
N GLU A 137 -1.24 -12.71 0.99
CA GLU A 137 -0.49 -13.93 1.30
C GLU A 137 -0.78 -15.04 0.29
N GLU A 138 -2.06 -15.36 0.01
CA GLU A 138 -2.46 -16.36 -0.99
C GLU A 138 -1.89 -16.04 -2.37
N MET A 139 -1.94 -14.75 -2.74
CA MET A 139 -1.39 -14.33 -4.02
C MET A 139 0.13 -14.41 -4.05
N CYS A 140 0.82 -14.06 -2.94
CA CYS A 140 2.28 -14.22 -2.84
C CYS A 140 2.73 -15.67 -3.08
N GLN A 141 2.03 -16.64 -2.51
CA GLN A 141 2.31 -18.05 -2.73
C GLN A 141 2.09 -18.48 -4.19
N LYS A 142 0.97 -18.02 -4.79
CA LYS A 142 0.61 -18.34 -6.17
C LYS A 142 1.67 -17.85 -7.19
N TYR A 143 2.27 -16.71 -6.95
CA TYR A 143 3.22 -16.06 -7.88
C TYR A 143 4.69 -16.28 -7.51
N TRP A 144 5.01 -17.11 -6.50
CA TRP A 144 6.38 -17.44 -6.09
C TRP A 144 7.20 -16.21 -5.68
N ILE A 145 6.58 -15.31 -4.93
CA ILE A 145 7.18 -14.06 -4.50
C ILE A 145 8.35 -14.32 -3.55
N GLN A 146 9.42 -13.58 -3.71
CA GLN A 146 10.61 -13.70 -2.89
C GLN A 146 10.82 -12.49 -1.97
N LEU A 147 10.23 -11.34 -2.33
CA LEU A 147 10.30 -10.12 -1.57
C LEU A 147 9.02 -9.32 -1.72
N MET A 148 8.46 -8.83 -0.61
CA MET A 148 7.36 -7.88 -0.60
C MET A 148 7.84 -6.52 -0.10
N ILE A 149 7.35 -5.42 -0.70
CA ILE A 149 7.48 -4.05 -0.18
C ILE A 149 6.08 -3.58 0.18
N ASP A 150 5.83 -3.29 1.45
CA ASP A 150 4.51 -2.93 1.98
C ASP A 150 4.66 -1.93 3.13
N ASP A 151 3.62 -1.17 3.44
CA ASP A 151 3.60 -0.29 4.60
C ASP A 151 2.81 -0.89 5.78
N ASN A 152 1.99 -1.92 5.53
CA ASN A 152 1.10 -2.53 6.50
C ASN A 152 1.79 -3.66 7.27
N LEU A 153 1.97 -3.47 8.59
CA LEU A 153 2.64 -4.44 9.45
C LEU A 153 1.85 -5.77 9.59
N GLU A 154 0.51 -5.73 9.55
CA GLU A 154 -0.30 -6.95 9.63
C GLU A 154 -0.10 -7.81 8.37
N TYR A 155 -0.12 -7.19 7.19
CA TYR A 155 0.19 -7.89 5.93
C TYR A 155 1.63 -8.37 5.90
N ALA A 156 2.58 -7.54 6.34
CA ALA A 156 3.98 -7.92 6.43
C ALA A 156 4.17 -9.19 7.29
N ARG A 157 3.52 -9.24 8.46
CA ARG A 157 3.56 -10.41 9.35
C ARG A 157 2.89 -11.65 8.75
N ALA A 158 1.76 -11.49 8.06
CA ALA A 158 1.07 -12.59 7.38
C ALA A 158 1.97 -13.18 6.28
N ILE A 159 2.56 -12.33 5.44
CA ILE A 159 3.45 -12.72 4.35
C ILE A 159 4.74 -13.36 4.87
N ALA A 160 5.33 -12.82 5.94
CA ALA A 160 6.54 -13.36 6.55
C ALA A 160 6.35 -14.79 7.10
N LYS A 161 5.14 -15.18 7.52
CA LYS A 161 4.81 -16.57 7.90
C LYS A 161 4.98 -17.56 6.75
N SER A 162 4.87 -17.12 5.52
CA SER A 162 5.15 -17.93 4.32
C SER A 162 6.63 -17.92 3.91
N ASN A 163 7.52 -17.53 4.82
CA ASN A 163 8.98 -17.43 4.61
C ASN A 163 9.38 -16.44 3.48
N ILE A 164 8.59 -15.40 3.29
CA ILE A 164 8.86 -14.34 2.32
C ILE A 164 9.43 -13.12 3.07
N ARG A 165 10.53 -12.57 2.58
CA ARG A 165 11.11 -11.32 3.11
C ARG A 165 10.18 -10.14 2.85
N VAL A 166 10.08 -9.22 3.81
CA VAL A 166 9.30 -8.00 3.66
C VAL A 166 10.14 -6.76 3.99
N LEU A 167 10.10 -5.78 3.11
CA LEU A 167 10.57 -4.42 3.40
C LEU A 167 9.35 -3.60 3.81
N LEU A 168 9.31 -3.22 5.09
CA LEU A 168 8.21 -2.48 5.69
C LEU A 168 8.52 -0.98 5.64
N ILE A 169 7.81 -0.23 4.80
CA ILE A 169 7.99 1.22 4.71
C ILE A 169 7.50 1.89 6.00
N ASP A 170 8.37 2.65 6.66
CA ASP A 170 8.07 3.32 7.93
C ASP A 170 6.95 4.34 7.78
N ASN A 171 5.92 4.21 8.63
CA ASN A 171 4.84 5.17 8.75
C ASN A 171 4.21 5.15 10.17
N PRO A 172 3.32 6.09 10.53
CA PRO A 172 2.72 6.14 11.86
C PRO A 172 1.94 4.89 12.26
N ARG A 173 1.45 4.08 11.30
CA ARG A 173 0.60 2.91 11.54
C ARG A 173 1.37 1.63 11.88
N ASN A 174 2.69 1.62 11.71
CA ASN A 174 3.51 0.42 11.91
C ASN A 174 4.60 0.57 13.00
N GLN A 175 4.32 1.42 14.00
CA GLN A 175 5.29 1.67 15.08
C GLN A 175 5.41 0.50 16.08
N GLU A 176 4.50 -0.47 16.05
CA GLU A 176 4.57 -1.71 16.85
C GLU A 176 5.55 -2.75 16.30
N TYR A 177 6.23 -2.46 15.19
CA TYR A 177 7.25 -3.33 14.64
C TYR A 177 8.42 -3.55 15.62
N SER A 178 8.88 -4.80 15.74
CA SER A 178 10.04 -5.19 16.52
C SER A 178 10.89 -6.20 15.75
N PRO A 179 12.19 -5.94 15.51
CA PRO A 179 13.05 -6.87 14.76
C PRO A 179 13.14 -8.25 15.40
N GLU A 180 13.08 -8.34 16.75
CA GLU A 180 13.17 -9.60 17.47
C GLU A 180 11.93 -10.49 17.27
N LYS A 181 10.76 -9.86 17.08
CA LYS A 181 9.50 -10.57 16.83
C LYS A 181 9.26 -10.86 15.36
N ASP A 182 9.84 -10.05 14.49
CA ASP A 182 9.56 -10.01 13.05
C ASP A 182 10.86 -10.20 12.21
N PRO A 183 11.58 -11.33 12.32
CA PRO A 183 12.95 -11.49 11.77
C PRO A 183 13.03 -11.46 10.24
N LEU A 184 11.94 -11.70 9.52
CA LEU A 184 11.87 -11.61 8.06
C LEU A 184 11.38 -10.24 7.56
N ILE A 185 11.08 -9.32 8.48
CA ILE A 185 10.64 -7.97 8.16
C ILE A 185 11.80 -7.00 8.45
N THR A 186 12.12 -6.16 7.48
CA THR A 186 13.07 -5.07 7.64
C THR A 186 12.36 -3.74 7.47
N LYS A 187 12.33 -2.92 8.53
CA LYS A 187 11.73 -1.59 8.46
C LYS A 187 12.65 -0.62 7.74
N VAL A 188 12.10 0.12 6.80
CA VAL A 188 12.82 1.00 5.87
C VAL A 188 12.29 2.43 5.99
N LYS A 189 13.15 3.39 6.29
CA LYS A 189 12.81 4.81 6.43
C LYS A 189 13.11 5.63 5.17
N ASN A 190 14.04 5.16 4.36
CA ASN A 190 14.48 5.88 3.17
C ASN A 190 15.09 4.93 2.13
N ARG A 191 15.31 5.44 0.92
CA ARG A 191 15.80 4.65 -0.22
C ARG A 191 17.16 3.98 -0.01
N SER A 192 18.04 4.56 0.81
CA SER A 192 19.39 4.02 1.01
C SER A 192 19.41 2.72 1.82
N GLU A 193 18.29 2.39 2.47
CA GLU A 193 18.13 1.17 3.27
C GLU A 193 17.57 0.00 2.44
N ILE A 194 17.18 0.25 1.18
CA ILE A 194 16.64 -0.80 0.30
C ILE A 194 17.76 -1.41 -0.54
N HIS A 195 17.99 -2.70 -0.29
CA HIS A 195 18.95 -3.50 -1.04
C HIS A 195 18.27 -4.73 -1.62
N PHE A 196 18.50 -4.97 -2.91
CA PHE A 196 17.97 -6.13 -3.65
C PHE A 196 19.10 -7.14 -3.86
N ASP A 197 19.68 -7.63 -2.76
CA ASP A 197 20.71 -8.67 -2.83
C ASP A 197 20.09 -9.98 -3.33
N LYS A 198 20.82 -10.69 -4.20
CA LYS A 198 20.39 -11.97 -4.79
C LYS A 198 20.40 -13.10 -3.80
#